data_018fa055509e7715db1b09d8dbec5775
#
_entry.id   018fa055509e7715db1b09d8dbec5775
#
_cell.length_a   1.000
_cell.length_b   1.000
_cell.length_c   1.000
_cell.angle_alpha   90.00
_cell.angle_beta   90.00
_cell.angle_gamma   90.00
#
_symmetry.space_group_name_H-M   'P 1'
#
loop_
_entity.id
_entity.type
_entity.pdbx_description
1 polymer ?
#
loop_
_entity_poly.entity_id
_entity_poly.type
_entity_poly.pdbx_seq_one_letter_code
_entity_poly.pdbx_strand_id
1 'polypeptide(L)'
;MKWRVVFCVVMGVILVFSTAVADDYNPPDWRGDLGTTYAKWSFDDGTNPSGPETGWVNPFGAPTLEVTGQLPLTEWKADDLGHQGVWKFEDYIQIEIANYDIDNPIKEIWIQVTYQADSIGQGLPLEISTNPGLTSIELVDQEAVDAFYYSETYSVILSPNPSFETIFIEPRNCTAYVDQVVIDTICTVPEPASVCLLGLGGLALLRKRRA
;
A
#
# COMPACT_ATOMS: atom_id res chain seq x y z
N MET A 1 -23.20 -56.91 37.39
CA MET A 1 -21.94 -56.14 37.54
C MET A 1 -21.85 -55.24 36.30
N LYS A 2 -22.17 -53.91 36.45
CA LYS A 2 -22.28 -52.97 35.33
C LYS A 2 -20.97 -52.17 35.22
N TRP A 3 -20.25 -52.38 34.14
CA TRP A 3 -19.05 -51.57 33.81
C TRP A 3 -19.52 -50.23 33.23
N ARG A 4 -19.18 -49.12 33.90
CA ARG A 4 -19.33 -47.78 33.39
C ARG A 4 -18.04 -47.40 32.66
N VAL A 5 -18.09 -47.32 31.33
CA VAL A 5 -17.02 -46.74 30.53
C VAL A 5 -17.11 -45.23 30.66
N VAL A 6 -16.12 -44.64 31.34
CA VAL A 6 -15.96 -43.20 31.40
C VAL A 6 -15.20 -42.76 30.13
N PHE A 7 -15.91 -42.13 29.22
CA PHE A 7 -15.29 -41.46 28.07
C PHE A 7 -14.73 -40.10 28.53
N CYS A 8 -13.40 -40.00 28.69
CA CYS A 8 -12.71 -38.73 28.82
C CYS A 8 -12.60 -38.11 27.43
N VAL A 9 -13.45 -37.13 27.14
CA VAL A 9 -13.28 -36.24 25.98
C VAL A 9 -12.18 -35.27 26.34
N VAL A 10 -10.97 -35.51 25.82
CA VAL A 10 -9.89 -34.53 25.82
C VAL A 10 -10.21 -33.52 24.74
N MET A 11 -10.79 -32.39 25.11
CA MET A 11 -11.01 -31.26 24.25
C MET A 11 -9.66 -30.54 24.06
N GLY A 12 -8.91 -30.94 23.03
CA GLY A 12 -7.69 -30.27 22.63
C GLY A 12 -8.06 -28.87 22.09
N VAL A 13 -7.81 -27.86 22.90
CA VAL A 13 -7.82 -26.47 22.40
C VAL A 13 -6.62 -26.31 21.48
N ILE A 14 -6.87 -26.40 20.19
CA ILE A 14 -5.90 -26.00 19.18
C ILE A 14 -5.85 -24.48 19.24
N LEU A 15 -4.85 -23.95 19.94
CA LEU A 15 -4.46 -22.55 19.81
C LEU A 15 -3.88 -22.39 18.39
N VAL A 16 -4.70 -21.93 17.47
CA VAL A 16 -4.24 -21.42 16.19
C VAL A 16 -3.52 -20.12 16.52
N PHE A 17 -2.20 -20.18 16.61
CA PHE A 17 -1.40 -18.97 16.52
C PHE A 17 -1.55 -18.50 15.06
N SER A 18 -2.48 -17.59 14.80
CA SER A 18 -2.40 -16.78 13.62
C SER A 18 -1.14 -15.93 13.79
N THR A 19 -0.08 -16.26 13.06
CA THR A 19 0.95 -15.27 12.79
C THR A 19 0.22 -14.08 12.19
N ALA A 20 0.27 -12.92 12.85
CA ALA A 20 -0.18 -11.69 12.25
C ALA A 20 0.75 -11.45 11.05
N VAL A 21 0.33 -11.94 9.90
CA VAL A 21 0.89 -11.50 8.63
C VAL A 21 0.35 -10.09 8.49
N ALA A 22 1.24 -9.13 8.33
CA ALA A 22 0.82 -7.77 8.03
C ALA A 22 -0.12 -7.85 6.82
N ASP A 23 -1.38 -7.50 7.04
CA ASP A 23 -2.44 -7.69 6.06
C ASP A 23 -2.49 -6.48 5.11
N ASP A 24 -2.79 -6.75 3.87
CA ASP A 24 -3.12 -5.73 2.87
C ASP A 24 -4.57 -5.30 3.09
N TYR A 25 -4.75 -4.26 3.91
CA TYR A 25 -6.04 -3.91 4.50
C TYR A 25 -7.04 -3.31 3.51
N ASN A 26 -6.56 -2.52 2.56
CA ASN A 26 -7.44 -1.78 1.65
C ASN A 26 -6.90 -1.78 0.21
N PRO A 27 -6.88 -2.93 -0.49
CA PRO A 27 -6.44 -3.00 -1.88
C PRO A 27 -7.40 -2.20 -2.78
N PRO A 28 -6.90 -1.49 -3.80
CA PRO A 28 -7.78 -0.80 -4.74
C PRO A 28 -8.55 -1.80 -5.62
N ASP A 29 -9.78 -1.44 -5.98
CA ASP A 29 -10.66 -2.29 -6.80
C ASP A 29 -10.06 -2.67 -8.15
N TRP A 30 -9.17 -1.82 -8.67
CA TRP A 30 -8.52 -2.03 -9.96
C TRP A 30 -7.22 -2.87 -9.88
N ARG A 31 -6.79 -3.35 -8.69
CA ARG A 31 -5.62 -4.22 -8.56
C ARG A 31 -5.80 -5.49 -9.40
N GLY A 32 -4.80 -5.78 -10.22
CA GLY A 32 -4.80 -6.91 -11.13
C GLY A 32 -5.40 -6.62 -12.51
N ASP A 33 -5.90 -5.42 -12.76
CA ASP A 33 -6.30 -4.99 -14.07
C ASP A 33 -5.09 -4.80 -15.00
N LEU A 34 -5.35 -4.69 -16.29
CA LEU A 34 -4.29 -4.50 -17.27
C LEU A 34 -3.58 -3.14 -17.06
N GLY A 35 -2.26 -3.20 -16.93
CA GLY A 35 -1.44 -1.99 -16.73
C GLY A 35 -1.27 -1.57 -15.28
N THR A 36 -1.72 -2.38 -14.33
CA THR A 36 -1.46 -2.16 -12.90
C THR A 36 -0.11 -2.73 -12.48
N THR A 37 0.46 -2.14 -11.43
CA THR A 37 1.63 -2.68 -10.73
C THR A 37 1.30 -2.88 -9.26
N TYR A 38 2.04 -3.77 -8.60
CA TYR A 38 1.88 -4.09 -7.19
C TYR A 38 3.23 -4.42 -6.56
N ALA A 39 3.48 -3.90 -5.38
CA ALA A 39 4.64 -4.24 -4.57
C ALA A 39 4.32 -4.13 -3.07
N LYS A 40 4.90 -5.02 -2.28
CA LYS A 40 4.73 -5.09 -0.83
C LYS A 40 6.07 -5.32 -0.15
N TRP A 41 6.26 -4.71 1.01
CA TRP A 41 7.39 -4.89 1.93
C TRP A 41 6.85 -5.09 3.35
N SER A 42 7.16 -6.23 3.97
CA SER A 42 6.86 -6.53 5.39
C SER A 42 8.14 -6.57 6.26
N PHE A 43 9.28 -6.24 5.66
CA PHE A 43 10.57 -6.09 6.37
C PHE A 43 11.03 -7.32 7.17
N ASP A 44 10.77 -8.53 6.69
CA ASP A 44 11.11 -9.79 7.35
C ASP A 44 12.59 -9.86 7.78
N ASP A 45 13.45 -9.14 7.12
CA ASP A 45 14.85 -8.94 7.49
C ASP A 45 15.25 -7.45 7.44
N GLY A 46 16.41 -7.13 8.00
CA GLY A 46 16.93 -5.77 8.06
C GLY A 46 17.66 -5.31 6.79
N THR A 47 17.38 -5.91 5.63
CA THR A 47 17.98 -5.51 4.35
C THR A 47 17.56 -4.09 3.99
N ASN A 48 18.52 -3.22 3.69
CA ASN A 48 18.29 -1.83 3.31
C ASN A 48 19.36 -1.34 2.33
N PRO A 49 19.03 -0.91 1.11
CA PRO A 49 17.69 -0.93 0.50
C PRO A 49 17.17 -2.36 0.26
N SER A 50 15.86 -2.50 0.28
CA SER A 50 15.17 -3.78 0.10
C SER A 50 14.37 -3.83 -1.20
N GLY A 51 14.32 -5.02 -1.83
CA GLY A 51 13.35 -5.34 -2.88
C GLY A 51 11.99 -5.70 -2.28
N PRO A 52 10.93 -5.72 -3.11
CA PRO A 52 9.62 -6.15 -2.65
C PRO A 52 9.58 -7.66 -2.40
N GLU A 53 8.62 -8.09 -1.60
CA GLU A 53 8.33 -9.50 -1.39
C GLU A 53 7.99 -10.25 -2.68
N THR A 54 8.02 -11.57 -2.62
CA THR A 54 7.61 -12.42 -3.74
C THR A 54 6.14 -12.16 -4.11
N GLY A 55 5.86 -12.12 -5.41
CA GLY A 55 4.49 -11.85 -5.92
C GLY A 55 4.29 -10.41 -6.40
N TRP A 56 5.29 -9.54 -6.29
CA TRP A 56 5.23 -8.22 -6.90
C TRP A 56 5.03 -8.31 -8.42
N VAL A 57 4.35 -7.30 -8.96
CA VAL A 57 4.06 -7.17 -10.40
C VAL A 57 4.46 -5.77 -10.86
N ASN A 58 5.54 -5.68 -11.61
CA ASN A 58 5.91 -4.46 -12.34
C ASN A 58 6.76 -4.86 -13.56
N PRO A 59 6.20 -4.84 -14.78
CA PRO A 59 6.90 -5.26 -15.99
C PRO A 59 8.05 -4.33 -16.37
N PHE A 60 8.17 -3.16 -15.76
CA PHE A 60 9.17 -2.13 -16.10
C PHE A 60 10.43 -2.19 -15.23
N GLY A 61 10.40 -2.91 -14.14
CA GLY A 61 11.52 -3.11 -13.23
C GLY A 61 11.07 -3.39 -11.79
N ALA A 62 11.93 -4.02 -11.02
CA ALA A 62 11.66 -4.23 -9.61
C ALA A 62 11.71 -2.88 -8.87
N PRO A 63 10.66 -2.52 -8.11
CA PRO A 63 10.73 -1.36 -7.25
C PRO A 63 11.70 -1.60 -6.09
N THR A 64 12.24 -0.51 -5.53
CA THR A 64 13.13 -0.58 -4.36
C THR A 64 12.63 0.34 -3.26
N LEU A 65 12.87 -0.06 -2.01
CA LEU A 65 12.56 0.73 -0.84
C LEU A 65 13.82 0.91 -0.01
N GLU A 66 14.12 2.14 0.39
CA GLU A 66 15.23 2.49 1.27
C GLU A 66 14.70 3.28 2.47
N VAL A 67 15.07 2.82 3.67
CA VAL A 67 14.82 3.56 4.91
C VAL A 67 16.05 4.40 5.21
N THR A 68 15.88 5.72 5.28
CA THR A 68 16.98 6.67 5.48
C THR A 68 17.05 7.14 6.92
N GLY A 69 18.25 7.57 7.32
CA GLY A 69 18.52 8.10 8.65
C GLY A 69 19.79 7.53 9.28
N GLN A 70 20.06 7.97 10.50
CA GLN A 70 21.28 7.58 11.24
C GLN A 70 20.94 6.85 12.54
N LEU A 71 21.78 5.86 12.89
CA LEU A 71 21.70 5.20 14.20
C LEU A 71 21.95 6.20 15.34
N PRO A 72 21.23 6.08 16.47
CA PRO A 72 20.22 5.05 16.80
C PRO A 72 18.80 5.42 16.42
N LEU A 73 18.59 6.46 15.62
CA LEU A 73 17.28 7.01 15.29
C LEU A 73 16.61 6.19 14.17
N THR A 74 17.42 5.55 13.31
CA THR A 74 16.94 4.64 12.27
C THR A 74 17.52 3.25 12.54
N GLU A 75 16.65 2.28 12.76
CA GLU A 75 17.01 0.95 13.24
C GLU A 75 15.94 -0.07 12.81
N TRP A 76 16.39 -1.21 12.30
CA TRP A 76 15.51 -2.36 12.09
C TRP A 76 15.34 -3.16 13.40
N LYS A 77 14.13 -3.57 13.67
CA LYS A 77 13.76 -4.40 14.83
C LYS A 77 13.13 -5.69 14.35
N ALA A 78 13.62 -6.81 14.86
CA ALA A 78 13.03 -8.12 14.56
C ALA A 78 11.62 -8.28 15.14
N ASP A 79 11.30 -7.55 16.22
CA ASP A 79 9.99 -7.52 16.87
C ASP A 79 9.77 -6.16 17.53
N ASP A 80 8.56 -5.62 17.37
CA ASP A 80 8.08 -4.44 18.09
C ASP A 80 6.60 -4.60 18.42
N LEU A 81 6.26 -4.73 19.70
CA LEU A 81 4.90 -4.90 20.21
C LEU A 81 4.13 -6.08 19.59
N GLY A 82 4.81 -7.12 19.13
CA GLY A 82 4.23 -8.30 18.49
C GLY A 82 4.22 -8.26 16.96
N HIS A 83 4.62 -7.14 16.35
CA HIS A 83 4.88 -7.01 14.93
C HIS A 83 6.31 -7.44 14.60
N GLN A 84 6.49 -8.22 13.55
CA GLN A 84 7.80 -8.75 13.15
C GLN A 84 8.35 -7.99 11.96
N GLY A 85 9.64 -7.64 12.02
CA GLY A 85 10.29 -6.95 10.92
C GLY A 85 9.89 -5.48 10.83
N VAL A 86 10.16 -4.69 11.87
CA VAL A 86 9.73 -3.28 11.94
C VAL A 86 10.91 -2.34 11.74
N TRP A 87 10.74 -1.34 10.88
CA TRP A 87 11.68 -0.23 10.77
C TRP A 87 11.27 0.96 11.63
N LYS A 88 12.11 1.31 12.61
CA LYS A 88 12.06 2.58 13.31
C LYS A 88 12.81 3.63 12.51
N PHE A 89 12.26 4.83 12.30
CA PHE A 89 12.94 5.92 11.58
C PHE A 89 12.40 7.30 11.97
N GLU A 90 13.23 8.33 11.75
CA GLU A 90 12.92 9.74 11.99
C GLU A 90 13.13 10.61 10.74
N ASP A 91 13.76 10.07 9.69
CA ASP A 91 14.00 10.77 8.43
C ASP A 91 12.90 10.40 7.42
N TYR A 92 13.16 9.60 6.43
CA TYR A 92 12.13 9.17 5.47
C TYR A 92 12.36 7.76 4.96
N ILE A 93 11.29 7.17 4.44
CA ILE A 93 11.33 6.00 3.57
C ILE A 93 11.23 6.52 2.13
N GLN A 94 12.18 6.11 1.28
CA GLN A 94 12.18 6.38 -0.14
C GLN A 94 11.80 5.11 -0.91
N ILE A 95 10.85 5.23 -1.84
CA ILE A 95 10.42 4.14 -2.70
C ILE A 95 10.57 4.56 -4.14
N GLU A 96 11.34 3.79 -4.89
CA GLU A 96 11.56 4.02 -6.31
C GLU A 96 10.77 3.02 -7.15
N ILE A 97 9.96 3.53 -8.08
CA ILE A 97 9.11 2.71 -8.95
C ILE A 97 9.43 3.03 -10.41
N ALA A 98 9.90 2.02 -11.12
CA ALA A 98 10.06 2.11 -12.56
C ALA A 98 8.69 2.13 -13.24
N ASN A 99 8.55 2.98 -14.25
CA ASN A 99 7.31 3.17 -14.97
C ASN A 99 7.52 3.01 -16.49
N TYR A 100 6.42 2.88 -17.21
CA TYR A 100 6.46 2.82 -18.66
C TYR A 100 6.56 4.24 -19.24
N ASP A 101 7.52 4.43 -20.15
CA ASP A 101 7.73 5.71 -20.85
C ASP A 101 6.68 5.89 -21.97
N ILE A 102 5.41 6.00 -21.57
CA ILE A 102 4.29 6.36 -22.44
C ILE A 102 3.67 7.64 -21.91
N ASP A 103 3.34 8.56 -22.81
CA ASP A 103 2.54 9.75 -22.52
C ASP A 103 1.12 9.39 -22.06
N ASN A 104 1.01 8.83 -20.87
CA ASN A 104 -0.27 8.67 -20.19
C ASN A 104 -0.58 9.97 -19.43
N PRO A 105 -1.80 10.50 -19.51
CA PRO A 105 -2.10 11.77 -18.89
C PRO A 105 -2.15 11.72 -17.37
N ILE A 106 -2.44 10.55 -16.79
CA ILE A 106 -2.63 10.40 -15.34
C ILE A 106 -2.05 9.08 -14.85
N LYS A 107 -1.38 9.13 -13.71
CA LYS A 107 -1.04 7.97 -12.89
C LYS A 107 -1.70 8.12 -11.53
N GLU A 108 -2.35 7.06 -11.09
CA GLU A 108 -2.81 6.91 -9.72
C GLU A 108 -1.89 5.95 -9.00
N ILE A 109 -1.50 6.33 -7.78
CA ILE A 109 -0.70 5.53 -6.86
C ILE A 109 -1.52 5.34 -5.60
N TRP A 110 -1.71 4.10 -5.19
CA TRP A 110 -2.35 3.71 -3.96
C TRP A 110 -1.28 3.25 -2.98
N ILE A 111 -1.18 3.94 -1.85
CA ILE A 111 -0.13 3.73 -0.86
C ILE A 111 -0.79 3.29 0.45
N GLN A 112 -0.48 2.11 0.92
CA GLN A 112 -0.87 1.65 2.25
C GLN A 112 0.36 1.58 3.14
N VAL A 113 0.27 2.13 4.33
CA VAL A 113 1.35 2.10 5.33
C VAL A 113 0.79 1.62 6.65
N THR A 114 1.33 0.52 7.17
CA THR A 114 1.04 0.05 8.52
C THR A 114 2.15 0.50 9.44
N TYR A 115 1.82 1.30 10.44
CA TYR A 115 2.80 1.94 11.28
C TYR A 115 2.30 2.27 12.68
N GLN A 116 3.24 2.50 13.60
CA GLN A 116 3.04 3.11 14.91
C GLN A 116 3.78 4.44 14.97
N ALA A 117 3.18 5.44 15.59
CA ALA A 117 3.85 6.71 15.92
C ALA A 117 4.09 6.84 17.42
N ASP A 118 5.19 7.47 17.82
CA ASP A 118 5.51 7.73 19.23
C ASP A 118 4.43 8.53 19.96
N SER A 119 3.73 9.39 19.25
CA SER A 119 2.67 10.23 19.82
C SER A 119 1.29 9.64 19.55
N ILE A 120 0.95 8.61 20.30
CA ILE A 120 -0.38 7.96 20.24
C ILE A 120 -1.48 9.02 20.46
N GLY A 121 -2.37 9.16 19.47
CA GLY A 121 -3.55 10.02 19.54
C GLY A 121 -3.37 11.48 19.09
N GLN A 122 -2.28 11.83 18.47
CA GLN A 122 -2.00 13.19 17.97
C GLN A 122 -2.05 13.32 16.44
N GLY A 123 -3.06 12.80 15.81
CA GLY A 123 -3.23 12.98 14.36
C GLY A 123 -2.15 12.28 13.52
N LEU A 124 -2.30 12.34 12.24
CA LEU A 124 -1.46 11.63 11.26
C LEU A 124 0.00 12.07 11.32
N PRO A 125 0.93 11.22 11.74
CA PRO A 125 2.33 11.60 11.80
C PRO A 125 3.06 11.45 10.49
N LEU A 126 2.46 10.82 9.47
CA LEU A 126 3.10 10.62 8.18
C LEU A 126 2.76 11.73 7.18
N GLU A 127 3.75 12.12 6.42
CA GLU A 127 3.63 12.99 5.25
C GLU A 127 4.06 12.21 4.02
N ILE A 128 3.23 12.23 3.00
CA ILE A 128 3.52 11.58 1.72
C ILE A 128 3.86 12.67 0.71
N SER A 129 5.00 12.53 0.06
CA SER A 129 5.40 13.37 -1.06
C SER A 129 5.95 12.53 -2.21
N THR A 130 6.06 13.12 -3.41
CA THR A 130 6.56 12.42 -4.61
C THR A 130 7.49 13.29 -5.42
N ASN A 131 8.38 12.66 -6.18
CA ASN A 131 9.16 13.30 -7.21
C ASN A 131 8.96 12.55 -8.55
N PRO A 132 8.38 13.16 -9.59
CA PRO A 132 7.90 14.56 -9.62
C PRO A 132 6.77 14.83 -8.63
N GLY A 133 6.54 16.09 -8.31
CA GLY A 133 5.54 16.49 -7.33
C GLY A 133 4.13 16.02 -7.69
N LEU A 134 3.39 15.60 -6.70
CA LEU A 134 2.01 15.14 -6.83
C LEU A 134 1.06 16.26 -7.29
N THR A 135 -0.02 15.87 -8.01
CA THR A 135 -1.11 16.77 -8.36
C THR A 135 -2.14 16.86 -7.23
N SER A 136 -2.44 15.71 -6.62
CA SER A 136 -3.32 15.60 -5.46
C SER A 136 -2.97 14.39 -4.61
N ILE A 137 -3.31 14.48 -3.32
CA ILE A 137 -3.26 13.37 -2.36
C ILE A 137 -4.52 13.40 -1.53
N GLU A 138 -5.07 12.22 -1.26
CA GLU A 138 -6.23 12.02 -0.40
C GLU A 138 -5.98 10.85 0.54
N LEU A 139 -6.27 11.01 1.83
CA LEU A 139 -6.37 9.89 2.76
C LEU A 139 -7.72 9.20 2.51
N VAL A 140 -7.66 8.00 1.96
CA VAL A 140 -8.85 7.23 1.56
C VAL A 140 -9.40 6.43 2.72
N ASP A 141 -8.51 5.85 3.52
CA ASP A 141 -8.90 5.00 4.65
C ASP A 141 -7.88 5.07 5.78
N GLN A 142 -8.36 4.85 6.99
CA GLN A 142 -7.55 4.71 8.20
C GLN A 142 -8.18 3.68 9.11
N GLU A 143 -7.46 2.60 9.41
CA GLU A 143 -7.91 1.52 10.26
C GLU A 143 -6.93 1.27 11.41
N ALA A 144 -7.46 1.00 12.61
CA ALA A 144 -6.67 0.53 13.73
C ALA A 144 -6.41 -0.96 13.56
N VAL A 145 -5.13 -1.33 13.40
CA VAL A 145 -4.70 -2.73 13.30
C VAL A 145 -4.75 -3.39 14.68
N ASP A 146 -4.26 -2.68 15.68
CA ASP A 146 -4.33 -3.08 17.09
C ASP A 146 -4.35 -1.87 18.02
N ALA A 147 -3.87 -2.02 19.26
CA ALA A 147 -3.84 -0.93 20.25
C ALA A 147 -2.78 0.14 19.94
N PHE A 148 -1.80 -0.14 19.08
CA PHE A 148 -0.62 0.69 18.82
C PHE A 148 -0.42 0.99 17.35
N TYR A 149 -0.79 0.07 16.45
CA TYR A 149 -0.56 0.17 15.02
C TYR A 149 -1.82 0.57 14.27
N TYR A 150 -1.63 1.37 13.24
CA TYR A 150 -2.65 1.85 12.30
C TYR A 150 -2.23 1.51 10.89
N SER A 151 -3.19 1.22 10.04
CA SER A 151 -3.01 1.17 8.58
C SER A 151 -3.68 2.39 7.97
N GLU A 152 -2.94 3.13 7.16
CA GLU A 152 -3.45 4.27 6.40
C GLU A 152 -3.30 4.02 4.92
N THR A 153 -4.32 4.39 4.17
CA THR A 153 -4.35 4.27 2.72
C THR A 153 -4.48 5.65 2.08
N TYR A 154 -3.58 5.97 1.19
CA TYR A 154 -3.56 7.21 0.42
C TYR A 154 -3.74 6.94 -1.07
N SER A 155 -4.56 7.76 -1.74
CA SER A 155 -4.60 7.89 -3.19
C SER A 155 -3.80 9.12 -3.60
N VAL A 156 -2.83 8.93 -4.48
CA VAL A 156 -1.95 9.98 -5.01
C VAL A 156 -2.11 10.05 -6.52
N ILE A 157 -2.34 11.25 -7.05
CA ILE A 157 -2.45 11.48 -8.48
C ILE A 157 -1.24 12.25 -9.00
N LEU A 158 -0.62 11.73 -10.04
CA LEU A 158 0.42 12.39 -10.82
C LEU A 158 -0.10 12.72 -12.21
N SER A 159 0.15 13.95 -12.67
CA SER A 159 -0.19 14.38 -14.03
C SER A 159 0.83 15.41 -14.51
N PRO A 160 1.49 15.16 -15.64
CA PRO A 160 1.43 13.94 -16.46
C PRO A 160 2.08 12.74 -15.77
N ASN A 161 1.79 11.53 -16.28
CA ASN A 161 2.45 10.31 -15.82
C ASN A 161 3.97 10.41 -16.08
N PRO A 162 4.83 10.26 -15.05
CA PRO A 162 6.27 10.28 -15.21
C PRO A 162 6.80 8.93 -15.71
N SER A 163 7.99 8.92 -16.32
CA SER A 163 8.70 7.67 -16.67
C SER A 163 9.28 6.94 -15.45
N PHE A 164 9.37 7.63 -14.33
CA PHE A 164 9.91 7.15 -13.07
C PHE A 164 9.35 8.02 -11.94
N GLU A 165 8.97 7.43 -10.83
CA GLU A 165 8.56 8.15 -9.64
C GLU A 165 9.31 7.69 -8.40
N THR A 166 9.57 8.63 -7.52
CA THR A 166 10.04 8.40 -6.16
C THR A 166 8.97 8.85 -5.18
N ILE A 167 8.60 7.99 -4.24
CA ILE A 167 7.67 8.29 -3.16
C ILE A 167 8.49 8.46 -1.89
N PHE A 168 8.17 9.48 -1.11
CA PHE A 168 8.73 9.72 0.21
C PHE A 168 7.63 9.60 1.26
N ILE A 169 7.91 8.87 2.33
CA ILE A 169 7.05 8.72 3.51
C ILE A 169 7.85 9.26 4.69
N GLU A 170 7.38 10.35 5.28
CA GLU A 170 8.10 11.10 6.32
C GLU A 170 7.28 11.18 7.61
N PRO A 171 7.87 10.92 8.78
CA PRO A 171 7.21 11.17 10.06
C PRO A 171 7.23 12.65 10.39
N ARG A 172 6.10 13.20 10.84
CA ARG A 172 5.98 14.62 11.19
C ARG A 172 6.43 14.89 12.63
N ASN A 173 7.70 15.26 12.80
CA ASN A 173 8.27 15.64 14.12
C ASN A 173 8.14 14.52 15.18
N CYS A 174 8.20 13.28 14.77
CA CYS A 174 8.14 12.11 15.64
C CYS A 174 9.00 10.98 15.09
N THR A 175 9.17 9.93 15.86
CA THR A 175 9.69 8.65 15.38
C THR A 175 8.51 7.80 14.90
N ALA A 176 8.61 7.19 13.74
CA ALA A 176 7.66 6.19 13.27
C ALA A 176 8.28 4.80 13.29
N TYR A 177 7.41 3.80 13.46
CA TYR A 177 7.74 2.38 13.41
C TYR A 177 6.87 1.76 12.32
N VAL A 178 7.45 1.46 11.17
CA VAL A 178 6.72 0.92 10.01
C VAL A 178 6.88 -0.58 9.94
N ASP A 179 5.76 -1.27 9.93
CA ASP A 179 5.62 -2.71 9.84
C ASP A 179 5.46 -3.18 8.39
N GLN A 180 4.72 -2.40 7.59
CA GLN A 180 4.43 -2.74 6.21
C GLN A 180 4.25 -1.52 5.33
N VAL A 181 4.66 -1.66 4.07
CA VAL A 181 4.28 -0.75 2.98
C VAL A 181 3.76 -1.56 1.81
N VAL A 182 2.62 -1.13 1.24
CA VAL A 182 2.06 -1.68 0.01
C VAL A 182 1.85 -0.57 -0.99
N ILE A 183 2.28 -0.78 -2.22
CA ILE A 183 2.12 0.17 -3.32
C ILE A 183 1.44 -0.51 -4.50
N ASP A 184 0.34 0.08 -4.94
CA ASP A 184 -0.29 -0.23 -6.21
C ASP A 184 -0.22 0.97 -7.12
N THR A 185 -0.10 0.77 -8.42
CA THR A 185 -0.18 1.86 -9.38
C THR A 185 -0.99 1.47 -10.60
N ILE A 186 -1.67 2.45 -11.19
CA ILE A 186 -2.34 2.32 -12.47
C ILE A 186 -2.11 3.57 -13.32
N CYS A 187 -1.83 3.36 -14.60
CA CYS A 187 -1.76 4.43 -15.58
C CYS A 187 -3.08 4.50 -16.33
N THR A 188 -3.86 5.54 -16.08
CA THR A 188 -5.17 5.71 -16.73
C THR A 188 -5.06 6.70 -17.88
N VAL A 189 -5.57 6.27 -19.04
CA VAL A 189 -5.93 7.18 -20.10
C VAL A 189 -7.37 7.62 -19.82
N PRO A 190 -7.67 8.93 -19.67
CA PRO A 190 -9.05 9.37 -19.58
C PRO A 190 -9.83 8.75 -20.73
N GLU A 191 -10.96 8.12 -20.44
CA GLU A 191 -11.80 7.53 -21.47
C GLU A 191 -11.99 8.57 -22.57
N PRO A 192 -11.57 8.30 -23.81
CA PRO A 192 -11.67 9.30 -24.86
C PRO A 192 -13.13 9.67 -24.98
N ALA A 193 -13.40 10.96 -25.19
CA ALA A 193 -14.72 11.50 -25.52
C ALA A 193 -15.46 10.70 -26.63
N SER A 194 -14.77 9.76 -27.24
CA SER A 194 -15.26 8.74 -28.18
C SER A 194 -16.44 7.95 -27.63
N VAL A 195 -16.48 7.61 -26.33
CA VAL A 195 -17.62 6.89 -25.73
C VAL A 195 -18.83 7.83 -25.66
N CYS A 196 -18.60 9.09 -25.28
CA CYS A 196 -19.66 10.11 -25.33
C CYS A 196 -20.14 10.40 -26.76
N LEU A 197 -19.23 10.46 -27.71
CA LEU A 197 -19.52 10.64 -29.13
C LEU A 197 -20.26 9.45 -29.73
N LEU A 198 -19.89 8.22 -29.38
CA LEU A 198 -20.60 6.99 -29.75
C LEU A 198 -22.00 6.96 -29.16
N GLY A 199 -22.13 7.34 -27.87
CA GLY A 199 -23.42 7.44 -27.19
C GLY A 199 -24.33 8.49 -27.85
N LEU A 200 -23.81 9.69 -28.13
CA LEU A 200 -24.54 10.76 -28.79
C LEU A 200 -24.85 10.42 -30.26
N GLY A 201 -23.91 9.81 -30.98
CA GLY A 201 -24.10 9.33 -32.35
C GLY A 201 -25.17 8.25 -32.45
N GLY A 202 -25.17 7.30 -31.49
CA GLY A 202 -26.22 6.27 -31.39
C GLY A 202 -27.60 6.84 -31.13
N LEU A 203 -27.71 7.81 -30.22
CA LEU A 203 -28.97 8.54 -29.94
C LEU A 203 -29.47 9.31 -31.15
N ALA A 204 -28.57 9.98 -31.90
CA ALA A 204 -28.93 10.70 -33.12
C ALA A 204 -29.48 9.75 -34.22
N LEU A 205 -28.89 8.58 -34.38
CA LEU A 205 -29.35 7.56 -35.31
C LEU A 205 -30.69 6.95 -34.94
N LEU A 206 -30.93 6.74 -33.62
CA LEU A 206 -32.24 6.27 -33.13
C LEU A 206 -33.37 7.30 -33.35
N ARG A 207 -33.02 8.60 -33.19
CA ARG A 207 -33.98 9.69 -33.45
C ARG A 207 -34.36 9.78 -34.94
N LYS A 208 -33.41 9.57 -35.84
CA LYS A 208 -33.65 9.59 -37.30
C LYS A 208 -34.54 8.43 -37.79
N ARG A 209 -34.58 7.30 -37.08
CA ARG A 209 -35.47 6.17 -37.44
C ARG A 209 -36.92 6.33 -37.00
N ARG A 210 -37.20 7.34 -36.16
CA ARG A 210 -38.60 7.63 -35.68
C ARG A 210 -39.26 8.81 -36.39
N ALA A 211 -38.57 9.48 -37.27
CA ALA A 211 -39.10 10.52 -38.15
C ALA A 211 -39.31 9.94 -39.57
#